data_85395587f1263552595f64258013af26
#
_entry.id   85395587f1263552595f64258013af26
#
_cell.length_a   1.000
_cell.length_b   1.000
_cell.length_c   1.000
_cell.angle_alpha   90.00
_cell.angle_beta   90.00
_cell.angle_gamma   90.00
#
_symmetry.space_group_name_H-M   'P 1'
#
loop_
_entity.id
_entity.type
_entity.pdbx_description
1 polymer ?
#
loop_
_entity_poly.entity_id
_entity_poly.type
_entity_poly.pdbx_seq_one_letter_code
_entity_poly.pdbx_strand_id
1 'polypeptide(L)'
;MDKAKTTQVIGIASGKGGVGKTTVSVNLAVALQAMGHRVMLFDADMSLANAQIALGCRCPYNLSHFLSGEKTLAEIIVTTRQGVKLVPGASGIQEMAALGDIQASNIVRAFSALDDDIDFLIVDMAAGISPEVLAFMAACSRRFVVVRDDPSSIADAYATIKVLIQD
;
A
#
# COMPACT_ATOMS: atom_id res chain seq x y z
N MET A 1 10.45 -29.23 10.47
CA MET A 1 9.27 -28.35 10.65
C MET A 1 9.63 -27.01 10.02
N ASP A 2 9.18 -26.77 8.79
CA ASP A 2 9.30 -25.46 8.16
C ASP A 2 8.49 -24.47 9.01
N LYS A 3 9.18 -23.47 9.57
CA LYS A 3 8.49 -22.30 10.16
C LYS A 3 7.69 -21.68 9.03
N ALA A 4 6.37 -21.63 9.16
CA ALA A 4 5.52 -20.87 8.27
C ALA A 4 6.17 -19.48 8.11
N LYS A 5 6.62 -19.17 6.90
CA LYS A 5 7.35 -17.95 6.60
C LYS A 5 6.33 -16.81 6.68
N THR A 6 6.43 -16.01 7.72
CA THR A 6 5.48 -14.89 7.94
C THR A 6 5.78 -13.78 6.94
N THR A 7 4.78 -13.36 6.18
CA THR A 7 4.88 -12.21 5.28
C THR A 7 5.26 -10.95 6.06
N GLN A 8 6.29 -10.25 5.61
CA GLN A 8 6.68 -8.95 6.14
C GLN A 8 5.82 -7.86 5.49
N VAL A 9 5.01 -7.17 6.27
CA VAL A 9 4.17 -6.06 5.79
C VAL A 9 4.87 -4.75 6.07
N ILE A 10 5.20 -4.01 5.01
CA ILE A 10 5.94 -2.75 5.06
C ILE A 10 5.03 -1.62 4.59
N GLY A 11 4.68 -0.72 5.49
CA GLY A 11 3.93 0.49 5.17
C GLY A 11 4.84 1.64 4.79
N ILE A 12 4.55 2.30 3.67
CA ILE A 12 5.24 3.51 3.21
C ILE A 12 4.29 4.68 3.33
N ALA A 13 4.56 5.58 4.25
CA ALA A 13 3.76 6.75 4.56
C ALA A 13 4.51 8.05 4.31
N SER A 14 3.79 9.16 4.25
CA SER A 14 4.35 10.51 4.28
C SER A 14 3.34 11.46 4.88
N GLY A 15 3.82 12.47 5.58
CA GLY A 15 2.95 13.53 6.10
C GLY A 15 2.41 14.45 5.01
N LYS A 16 3.08 14.51 3.85
CA LYS A 16 2.78 15.43 2.74
C LYS A 16 2.80 14.71 1.40
N GLY A 17 1.96 15.15 0.47
CA GLY A 17 1.97 14.70 -0.93
C GLY A 17 3.21 15.18 -1.70
N GLY A 18 3.60 14.44 -2.74
CA GLY A 18 4.68 14.83 -3.65
C GLY A 18 6.11 14.68 -3.09
N VAL A 19 6.30 13.95 -1.99
CA VAL A 19 7.64 13.71 -1.41
C VAL A 19 8.41 12.56 -2.05
N GLY A 20 7.77 11.79 -2.94
CA GLY A 20 8.36 10.64 -3.60
C GLY A 20 8.00 9.29 -2.99
N LYS A 21 6.95 9.21 -2.21
CA LYS A 21 6.48 8.00 -1.52
C LYS A 21 6.24 6.83 -2.48
N THR A 22 5.45 7.01 -3.54
CA THR A 22 5.19 5.98 -4.55
C THR A 22 6.46 5.57 -5.29
N THR A 23 7.37 6.50 -5.56
CA THR A 23 8.69 6.18 -6.14
C THR A 23 9.48 5.26 -5.22
N VAL A 24 9.50 5.52 -3.92
CA VAL A 24 10.15 4.64 -2.93
C VAL A 24 9.47 3.27 -2.90
N SER A 25 8.14 3.23 -2.83
CA SER A 25 7.36 1.98 -2.75
C SER A 25 7.61 1.08 -3.96
N VAL A 26 7.50 1.64 -5.16
CA VAL A 26 7.70 0.90 -6.41
C VAL A 26 9.13 0.39 -6.55
N ASN A 27 10.13 1.25 -6.31
CA ASN A 27 11.53 0.84 -6.43
C ASN A 27 11.94 -0.17 -5.36
N LEU A 28 11.43 -0.06 -4.14
CA LEU A 28 11.65 -1.06 -3.09
C LEU A 28 11.06 -2.41 -3.49
N ALA A 29 9.84 -2.42 -4.02
CA ALA A 29 9.19 -3.65 -4.48
C ALA A 29 9.98 -4.33 -5.61
N VAL A 30 10.40 -3.57 -6.62
CA VAL A 30 11.19 -4.08 -7.74
C VAL A 30 12.57 -4.58 -7.27
N ALA A 31 13.23 -3.85 -6.38
CA ALA A 31 14.54 -4.25 -5.86
C ALA A 31 14.46 -5.57 -5.06
N LEU A 32 13.48 -5.70 -4.18
CA LEU A 32 13.27 -6.94 -3.42
C LEU A 32 12.93 -8.13 -4.34
N GLN A 33 12.11 -7.89 -5.36
CA GLN A 33 11.79 -8.92 -6.36
C GLN A 33 13.05 -9.34 -7.15
N ALA A 34 13.90 -8.39 -7.53
CA ALA A 34 15.17 -8.67 -8.21
C ALA A 34 16.17 -9.44 -7.33
N MET A 35 16.06 -9.34 -6.01
CA MET A 35 16.83 -10.11 -5.04
C MET A 35 16.28 -11.54 -4.83
N GLY A 36 15.23 -11.92 -5.55
CA GLY A 36 14.64 -13.27 -5.48
C GLY A 36 13.52 -13.43 -4.44
N HIS A 37 13.03 -12.35 -3.85
CA HIS A 37 11.87 -12.39 -2.96
C HIS A 37 10.56 -12.34 -3.74
N ARG A 38 9.51 -12.91 -3.19
CA ARG A 38 8.15 -12.83 -3.71
C ARG A 38 7.48 -11.59 -3.12
N VAL A 39 7.21 -10.61 -3.97
CA VAL A 39 6.78 -9.27 -3.53
C VAL A 39 5.41 -8.93 -4.08
N MET A 40 4.56 -8.41 -3.21
CA MET A 40 3.30 -7.78 -3.56
C MET A 40 3.35 -6.30 -3.19
N LEU A 41 2.87 -5.44 -4.09
CA LEU A 41 2.69 -4.02 -3.86
C LEU A 41 1.19 -3.71 -3.84
N PHE A 42 0.72 -3.10 -2.78
CA PHE A 42 -0.64 -2.57 -2.67
C PHE A 42 -0.62 -1.05 -2.79
N ASP A 43 -1.26 -0.52 -3.82
CA ASP A 43 -1.48 0.91 -3.98
C ASP A 43 -2.72 1.32 -3.16
N ALA A 44 -2.48 1.80 -1.96
CA ALA A 44 -3.50 2.21 -1.01
C ALA A 44 -3.84 3.71 -1.10
N ASP A 45 -3.30 4.44 -2.08
CA ASP A 45 -3.71 5.82 -2.35
C ASP A 45 -5.00 5.85 -3.18
N MET A 46 -6.12 5.98 -2.49
CA MET A 46 -7.46 5.99 -3.11
C MET A 46 -7.77 7.27 -3.88
N SER A 47 -6.98 8.31 -3.69
CA SER A 47 -7.17 9.59 -4.38
C SER A 47 -6.41 9.67 -5.70
N LEU A 48 -5.20 9.14 -5.74
CA LEU A 48 -4.28 9.22 -6.87
C LEU A 48 -3.46 7.93 -7.02
N ALA A 49 -4.11 6.82 -7.35
CA ALA A 49 -3.43 5.56 -7.58
C ALA A 49 -2.47 5.65 -8.78
N ASN A 50 -1.18 5.58 -8.53
CA ASN A 50 -0.11 5.80 -9.53
C ASN A 50 0.85 4.62 -9.69
N ALA A 51 0.81 3.62 -8.85
CA ALA A 51 1.77 2.51 -8.89
C ALA A 51 1.68 1.74 -10.22
N GLN A 52 0.49 1.55 -10.79
CA GLN A 52 0.30 0.91 -12.10
C GLN A 52 0.99 1.67 -13.23
N ILE A 53 0.99 3.00 -13.17
CA ILE A 53 1.65 3.86 -14.18
C ILE A 53 3.15 3.71 -14.04
N ALA A 54 3.69 3.79 -12.82
CA ALA A 54 5.11 3.65 -12.55
C ALA A 54 5.65 2.25 -12.94
N LEU A 55 4.84 1.20 -12.80
CA LEU A 55 5.20 -0.17 -13.19
C LEU A 55 4.89 -0.49 -14.66
N GLY A 56 4.26 0.43 -15.40
CA GLY A 56 3.93 0.26 -16.79
C GLY A 56 2.99 -0.91 -17.08
N CYS A 57 2.05 -1.20 -16.17
CA CYS A 57 1.12 -2.31 -16.32
C CYS A 57 -0.32 -1.83 -16.53
N ARG A 58 -1.10 -2.65 -17.25
CA ARG A 58 -2.54 -2.47 -17.38
C ARG A 58 -3.26 -3.28 -16.32
N CYS A 59 -4.19 -2.63 -15.63
CA CYS A 59 -5.00 -3.25 -14.60
C CYS A 59 -6.47 -3.18 -15.04
N PRO A 60 -7.07 -4.28 -15.52
CA PRO A 60 -8.46 -4.28 -15.98
C PRO A 60 -9.44 -4.07 -14.81
N TYR A 61 -9.05 -4.50 -13.62
CA TYR A 61 -9.79 -4.32 -12.39
C TYR A 61 -8.91 -3.65 -11.33
N ASN A 62 -9.53 -3.03 -10.35
CA ASN A 62 -8.86 -2.34 -9.27
C ASN A 62 -9.64 -2.52 -7.96
N LEU A 63 -9.19 -1.87 -6.91
CA LEU A 63 -9.79 -1.99 -5.57
C LEU A 63 -11.28 -1.61 -5.52
N SER A 64 -11.78 -0.75 -6.44
CA SER A 64 -13.22 -0.42 -6.48
C SER A 64 -14.08 -1.63 -6.81
N HIS A 65 -13.64 -2.49 -7.72
CA HIS A 65 -14.33 -3.74 -8.08
C HIS A 65 -14.35 -4.75 -6.93
N PHE A 66 -13.29 -4.75 -6.10
CA PHE A 66 -13.27 -5.55 -4.88
C PHE A 66 -14.24 -5.00 -3.83
N LEU A 67 -14.24 -3.70 -3.58
CA LEU A 67 -15.10 -3.07 -2.57
C LEU A 67 -16.58 -3.10 -2.93
N SER A 68 -16.93 -3.07 -4.23
CA SER A 68 -18.31 -3.26 -4.72
C SER A 68 -18.77 -4.71 -4.69
N GLY A 69 -17.87 -5.66 -4.43
CA GLY A 69 -18.19 -7.09 -4.45
C GLY A 69 -18.23 -7.71 -5.85
N GLU A 70 -17.86 -6.96 -6.91
CA GLU A 70 -17.80 -7.47 -8.28
C GLU A 70 -16.67 -8.47 -8.49
N LYS A 71 -15.56 -8.29 -7.78
CA LYS A 71 -14.34 -9.09 -7.87
C LYS A 71 -13.80 -9.43 -6.50
N THR A 72 -13.14 -10.57 -6.40
CA THR A 72 -12.33 -10.92 -5.22
C THR A 72 -10.99 -10.18 -5.26
N LEU A 73 -10.29 -10.10 -4.12
CA LEU A 73 -8.97 -9.49 -4.07
C LEU A 73 -7.99 -10.22 -5.01
N ALA A 74 -8.05 -11.55 -5.08
CA ALA A 74 -7.20 -12.35 -5.96
C ALA A 74 -7.44 -12.05 -7.45
N GLU A 75 -8.66 -11.76 -7.86
CA GLU A 75 -9.01 -11.48 -9.25
C GLU A 75 -8.51 -10.11 -9.74
N ILE A 76 -8.27 -9.16 -8.84
CA ILE A 76 -7.76 -7.83 -9.21
C ILE A 76 -6.23 -7.75 -9.21
N ILE A 77 -5.53 -8.76 -8.66
CA ILE A 77 -4.06 -8.79 -8.63
C ILE A 77 -3.51 -8.97 -10.05
N VAL A 78 -2.53 -8.15 -10.41
CA VAL A 78 -1.82 -8.20 -11.68
C VAL A 78 -0.34 -8.47 -11.44
N THR A 79 0.23 -9.45 -12.15
CA THR A 79 1.69 -9.66 -12.14
C THR A 79 2.35 -8.75 -13.18
N THR A 80 3.25 -7.89 -12.74
CA THR A 80 3.96 -6.93 -13.57
C THR A 80 5.12 -7.59 -14.36
N ARG A 81 5.69 -6.88 -15.33
CA ARG A 81 6.87 -7.35 -16.08
C ARG A 81 8.07 -7.60 -15.18
N GLN A 82 8.17 -6.87 -14.08
CA GLN A 82 9.24 -7.03 -13.08
C GLN A 82 9.01 -8.23 -12.15
N GLY A 83 7.88 -8.91 -12.27
CA GLY A 83 7.50 -10.03 -11.41
C GLY A 83 6.81 -9.64 -10.11
N VAL A 84 6.68 -8.35 -9.82
CA VAL A 84 5.95 -7.85 -8.66
C VAL A 84 4.46 -8.07 -8.88
N LYS A 85 3.76 -8.60 -7.87
CA LYS A 85 2.30 -8.64 -7.86
C LYS A 85 1.75 -7.29 -7.41
N LEU A 86 0.90 -6.68 -8.21
CA LEU A 86 0.28 -5.39 -7.90
C LEU A 86 -1.20 -5.57 -7.55
N VAL A 87 -1.62 -5.03 -6.43
CA VAL A 87 -3.02 -4.74 -6.11
C VAL A 87 -3.28 -3.29 -6.47
N PRO A 88 -3.99 -3.03 -7.58
CA PRO A 88 -4.18 -1.66 -8.05
C PRO A 88 -5.16 -0.91 -7.15
N GLY A 89 -4.79 0.31 -6.78
CA GLY A 89 -5.68 1.23 -6.09
C GLY A 89 -6.80 1.73 -7.01
N ALA A 90 -7.85 2.25 -6.41
CA ALA A 90 -8.90 2.95 -7.12
C ALA A 90 -8.53 4.42 -7.26
N SER A 91 -8.80 5.03 -8.41
CA SER A 91 -8.62 6.46 -8.62
C SER A 91 -9.86 7.09 -9.26
N GLY A 92 -10.13 8.33 -8.88
CA GLY A 92 -11.16 9.15 -9.52
C GLY A 92 -12.60 8.94 -9.03
N ILE A 93 -12.82 8.17 -7.98
CA ILE A 93 -14.15 8.01 -7.37
C ILE A 93 -14.15 8.74 -6.03
N GLN A 94 -14.86 9.88 -5.98
CA GLN A 94 -14.96 10.69 -4.75
C GLN A 94 -15.50 9.92 -3.54
N GLU A 95 -16.32 8.90 -3.76
CA GLU A 95 -16.88 8.04 -2.71
C GLU A 95 -15.82 7.14 -2.07
N MET A 96 -14.69 6.91 -2.74
CA MET A 96 -13.60 6.07 -2.25
C MET A 96 -12.51 6.88 -1.53
N ALA A 97 -12.50 8.21 -1.66
CA ALA A 97 -11.59 9.08 -0.92
C ALA A 97 -11.92 9.16 0.58
N ALA A 98 -13.04 8.59 1.01
CA ALA A 98 -13.49 8.48 2.40
C ALA A 98 -13.73 7.00 2.75
N LEU A 99 -12.69 6.15 2.62
CA LEU A 99 -12.75 4.81 3.18
C LEU A 99 -12.89 4.93 4.69
N GLY A 100 -14.02 4.49 5.23
CA GLY A 100 -14.18 4.38 6.67
C GLY A 100 -13.33 3.22 7.23
N ASP A 101 -13.13 3.22 8.54
CA ASP A 101 -12.35 2.18 9.26
C ASP A 101 -12.82 0.75 8.94
N ILE A 102 -14.13 0.57 8.69
CA ILE A 102 -14.73 -0.73 8.35
C ILE A 102 -14.19 -1.25 7.01
N GLN A 103 -14.09 -0.38 6.01
CA GLN A 103 -13.60 -0.78 4.68
C GLN A 103 -12.10 -1.07 4.70
N ALA A 104 -11.31 -0.25 5.42
CA ALA A 104 -9.90 -0.52 5.63
C ALA A 104 -9.69 -1.87 6.34
N SER A 105 -10.48 -2.16 7.36
CA SER A 105 -10.44 -3.45 8.07
C SER A 105 -10.83 -4.63 7.16
N ASN A 106 -11.79 -4.46 6.27
CA ASN A 106 -12.18 -5.48 5.30
C ASN A 106 -11.04 -5.78 4.30
N ILE A 107 -10.34 -4.75 3.84
CA ILE A 107 -9.16 -4.90 2.98
C ILE A 107 -8.05 -5.66 3.71
N VAL A 108 -7.73 -5.29 4.95
CA VAL A 108 -6.72 -5.99 5.76
C VAL A 108 -7.08 -7.48 5.93
N ARG A 109 -8.35 -7.78 6.22
CA ARG A 109 -8.83 -9.18 6.33
C ARG A 109 -8.70 -9.94 5.01
N ALA A 110 -9.02 -9.28 3.89
CA ALA A 110 -8.90 -9.90 2.57
C ALA A 110 -7.44 -10.26 2.23
N PHE A 111 -6.48 -9.39 2.58
CA PHE A 111 -5.05 -9.72 2.46
C PHE A 111 -4.65 -10.91 3.34
N SER A 112 -5.15 -10.98 4.57
CA SER A 112 -4.87 -12.09 5.48
C SER A 112 -5.47 -13.43 5.01
N ALA A 113 -6.52 -13.38 4.18
CA ALA A 113 -7.18 -14.55 3.61
C ALA A 113 -6.62 -14.97 2.24
N LEU A 114 -5.70 -14.20 1.66
CA LEU A 114 -5.03 -14.58 0.42
C LEU A 114 -4.14 -15.81 0.66
N ASP A 115 -4.40 -16.86 -0.13
CA ASP A 115 -3.54 -18.04 -0.21
C ASP A 115 -2.41 -17.77 -1.22
N ASP A 116 -1.57 -16.79 -0.91
CA ASP A 116 -0.48 -16.35 -1.76
C ASP A 116 0.83 -16.40 -0.97
N ASP A 117 1.80 -17.09 -1.52
CA ASP A 117 3.12 -17.26 -0.89
C ASP A 117 3.98 -16.01 -1.15
N ILE A 118 3.81 -14.99 -0.32
CA ILE A 118 4.45 -13.67 -0.41
C ILE A 118 5.45 -13.49 0.74
N ASP A 119 6.65 -13.04 0.42
CA ASP A 119 7.69 -12.69 1.39
C ASP A 119 7.49 -11.27 1.93
N PHE A 120 7.17 -10.33 1.03
CA PHE A 120 6.98 -8.92 1.35
C PHE A 120 5.69 -8.37 0.74
N LEU A 121 4.86 -7.75 1.56
CA LEU A 121 3.75 -6.90 1.14
C LEU A 121 4.13 -5.45 1.42
N ILE A 122 4.28 -4.65 0.36
CA ILE A 122 4.53 -3.21 0.46
C ILE A 122 3.21 -2.48 0.27
N VAL A 123 2.89 -1.60 1.21
CA VAL A 123 1.67 -0.80 1.19
C VAL A 123 2.05 0.65 0.94
N ASP A 124 1.74 1.15 -0.25
CA ASP A 124 1.93 2.56 -0.64
C ASP A 124 0.69 3.36 -0.22
N MET A 125 0.81 4.09 0.86
CA MET A 125 -0.33 4.77 1.49
C MET A 125 -0.61 6.14 0.88
N ALA A 126 -1.81 6.67 1.10
CA ALA A 126 -2.08 8.09 0.86
C ALA A 126 -1.23 8.96 1.80
N ALA A 127 -1.01 10.20 1.41
CA ALA A 127 -0.33 11.17 2.28
C ALA A 127 -1.22 11.58 3.46
N GLY A 128 -0.61 11.88 4.60
CA GLY A 128 -1.30 12.37 5.79
C GLY A 128 -1.62 11.28 6.81
N ILE A 129 -2.57 11.58 7.67
CA ILE A 129 -2.94 10.80 8.87
C ILE A 129 -4.45 10.54 8.92
N SER A 130 -5.07 10.33 7.77
CA SER A 130 -6.50 9.97 7.73
C SER A 130 -6.76 8.61 8.41
N PRO A 131 -7.99 8.34 8.86
CA PRO A 131 -8.31 7.10 9.57
C PRO A 131 -7.90 5.83 8.82
N GLU A 132 -8.09 5.79 7.50
CA GLU A 132 -7.68 4.66 6.66
C GLU A 132 -6.16 4.48 6.64
N VAL A 133 -5.38 5.57 6.58
CA VAL A 133 -3.91 5.50 6.65
C VAL A 133 -3.47 4.93 7.99
N LEU A 134 -4.06 5.38 9.09
CA LEU A 134 -3.77 4.87 10.43
C LEU A 134 -4.13 3.38 10.56
N ALA A 135 -5.29 2.96 10.03
CA ALA A 135 -5.72 1.57 10.05
C ALA A 135 -4.74 0.66 9.27
N PHE A 136 -4.29 1.08 8.08
CA PHE A 136 -3.29 0.33 7.32
C PHE A 136 -1.92 0.33 8.03
N MET A 137 -1.51 1.45 8.60
CA MET A 137 -0.25 1.54 9.35
C MET A 137 -0.25 0.62 10.58
N ALA A 138 -1.38 0.51 11.28
CA ALA A 138 -1.52 -0.41 12.41
C ALA A 138 -1.33 -1.88 12.00
N ALA A 139 -1.75 -2.25 10.79
CA ALA A 139 -1.60 -3.59 10.24
C ALA A 139 -0.17 -3.90 9.73
N CYS A 140 0.71 -2.90 9.62
CA CYS A 140 2.07 -3.08 9.11
C CYS A 140 3.04 -3.49 10.21
N SER A 141 3.89 -4.49 9.90
CA SER A 141 4.98 -4.91 10.80
C SER A 141 6.16 -3.94 10.81
N ARG A 142 6.36 -3.23 9.72
CA ARG A 142 7.37 -2.16 9.59
C ARG A 142 6.75 -0.92 8.95
N ARG A 143 7.18 0.25 9.36
CA ARG A 143 6.64 1.53 8.91
C ARG A 143 7.79 2.45 8.52
N PHE A 144 7.75 2.96 7.29
CA PHE A 144 8.67 3.96 6.78
C PHE A 144 7.91 5.26 6.53
N VAL A 145 8.49 6.37 6.97
CA VAL A 145 7.96 7.71 6.69
C VAL A 145 8.93 8.40 5.75
N VAL A 146 8.45 8.72 4.55
CA VAL A 146 9.24 9.41 3.53
C VAL A 146 9.21 10.91 3.81
N VAL A 147 10.37 11.52 3.88
CA VAL A 147 10.57 12.94 4.22
C VAL A 147 11.47 13.58 3.17
N ARG A 148 11.15 14.81 2.77
CA ARG A 148 12.04 15.66 1.98
C ARG A 148 12.80 16.63 2.86
N ASP A 149 13.90 17.12 2.36
CA ASP A 149 14.72 18.16 3.00
C ASP A 149 14.09 19.56 2.82
N ASP A 150 12.87 19.72 3.36
CA ASP A 150 12.20 21.01 3.49
C ASP A 150 11.45 21.08 4.84
N PRO A 151 11.37 22.29 5.47
CA PRO A 151 10.78 22.43 6.80
C PRO A 151 9.33 21.94 6.92
N SER A 152 8.53 22.12 5.88
CA SER A 152 7.13 21.67 5.86
C SER A 152 7.04 20.13 5.86
N SER A 153 7.83 19.46 5.02
CA SER A 153 7.86 17.99 4.98
C SER A 153 8.35 17.39 6.31
N ILE A 154 9.35 18.00 6.94
CA ILE A 154 9.88 17.57 8.25
C ILE A 154 8.80 17.74 9.33
N ALA A 155 8.09 18.86 9.36
CA ALA A 155 7.04 19.12 10.34
C ALA A 155 5.88 18.12 10.18
N ASP A 156 5.43 17.86 8.94
CA ASP A 156 4.36 16.92 8.64
C ASP A 156 4.76 15.48 8.98
N ALA A 157 6.02 15.09 8.70
CA ALA A 157 6.54 13.79 9.08
C ALA A 157 6.60 13.61 10.60
N TYR A 158 7.02 14.64 11.33
CA TYR A 158 7.01 14.62 12.80
C TYR A 158 5.60 14.43 13.35
N ALA A 159 4.61 15.13 12.81
CA ALA A 159 3.21 14.98 13.19
C ALA A 159 2.71 13.54 12.93
N THR A 160 3.04 12.97 11.76
CA THR A 160 2.70 11.59 11.39
C THR A 160 3.30 10.59 12.39
N ILE A 161 4.58 10.71 12.71
CA ILE A 161 5.27 9.83 13.66
C ILE A 161 4.65 9.95 15.06
N LYS A 162 4.35 11.18 15.48
CA LYS A 162 3.74 11.43 16.80
C LYS A 162 2.40 10.73 16.96
N VAL A 163 1.54 10.77 15.95
CA VAL A 163 0.25 10.07 15.96
C VAL A 163 0.45 8.55 16.01
N LEU A 164 1.37 8.01 15.20
CA LEU A 164 1.66 6.57 15.14
C LEU A 164 2.27 5.97 16.41
N ILE A 165 2.81 6.80 17.30
CA ILE A 165 3.38 6.33 18.59
C ILE A 165 2.33 6.38 19.70
N GLN A 166 1.24 7.16 19.53
CA GLN A 166 0.20 7.33 20.54
C GLN A 166 -0.89 6.25 20.48
N ASP A 167 -0.95 5.49 19.41
CA ASP A 167 -1.80 4.31 19.21
C ASP A 167 -1.01 3.01 19.53
#